data_0fb4c69d50e85b5b6adf32287629285a
#
_entry.id   0fb4c69d50e85b5b6adf32287629285a
#
_cell.length_a   1.000
_cell.length_b   1.000
_cell.length_c   1.000
_cell.angle_alpha   90.00
_cell.angle_beta   90.00
_cell.angle_gamma   90.00
#
_symmetry.space_group_name_H-M   'P 1'
#
loop_
_entity.id
_entity.type
_entity.pdbx_description
1 polymer ?
#
loop_
_entity_poly.entity_id
_entity_poly.type
_entity_poly.pdbx_seq_one_letter_code
_entity_poly.pdbx_strand_id
1 'polypeptide(L)'
;MNNQMNNPSGGQINQNRNQSPNSNGKPGAAPNGRPAVRQMPKEAQKNAKYTENWLPLKAISNGIMYNNKSEMITGVKIQPRNIFILDQASMDNALIGLMNFYNTLDFEFWLIVADRPVDITVYQTELQILYNKTQDQRVRKIIAQDMQKGDYFINNDVVDTEYFILFKEKNKEMMEKKLRNIINNLAVAGLNASQTSNDDLRMIIDNFLNGGQKYSSGGVMPV
;
A
#
# COMPACT_ATOMS: atom_id res chain seq x y z
N MET A 1 8.29 19.16 -91.47
CA MET A 1 8.90 17.94 -92.10
C MET A 1 8.84 16.85 -90.99
N ASN A 2 7.92 15.96 -91.18
CA ASN A 2 8.04 14.49 -91.14
C ASN A 2 8.73 13.88 -89.89
N ASN A 3 8.28 12.90 -89.32
CA ASN A 3 7.27 11.84 -89.51
C ASN A 3 7.33 10.94 -88.28
N GLN A 4 6.19 10.58 -87.72
CA GLN A 4 5.54 9.30 -87.71
C GLN A 4 6.14 8.19 -86.77
N MET A 5 5.25 7.67 -85.94
CA MET A 5 4.84 6.29 -85.71
C MET A 5 5.79 5.39 -84.94
N ASN A 6 5.38 4.68 -83.91
CA ASN A 6 4.31 3.70 -83.83
C ASN A 6 4.20 3.13 -82.37
N ASN A 7 3.03 2.91 -81.96
CA ASN A 7 2.68 1.99 -80.85
C ASN A 7 2.68 0.55 -81.40
N PRO A 8 2.85 -0.52 -80.65
CA PRO A 8 1.76 -1.04 -79.85
C PRO A 8 2.10 -1.86 -78.55
N SER A 9 1.13 -1.87 -77.67
CA SER A 9 0.57 -2.99 -76.89
C SER A 9 1.48 -3.96 -76.11
N GLY A 10 1.19 -4.10 -74.82
CA GLY A 10 1.60 -5.26 -74.03
C GLY A 10 1.10 -5.13 -72.57
N GLY A 11 0.04 -5.84 -72.25
CA GLY A 11 -0.61 -5.81 -70.95
C GLY A 11 0.29 -6.25 -69.80
N GLN A 12 0.08 -5.64 -68.66
CA GLN A 12 0.71 -6.10 -67.45
C GLN A 12 -0.30 -6.22 -66.32
N ILE A 13 -0.24 -7.39 -65.82
CA ILE A 13 -0.98 -7.93 -64.68
C ILE A 13 -0.54 -7.22 -63.42
N ASN A 14 -1.51 -6.65 -62.72
CA ASN A 14 -1.34 -5.99 -61.43
C ASN A 14 -1.30 -7.08 -60.34
N GLN A 15 -0.13 -7.41 -59.82
CA GLN A 15 0.01 -8.22 -58.62
C GLN A 15 0.25 -7.29 -57.41
N ASN A 16 -0.81 -7.00 -56.73
CA ASN A 16 -0.79 -6.33 -55.43
C ASN A 16 -0.30 -7.30 -54.36
N ARG A 17 0.97 -7.25 -54.01
CA ARG A 17 1.51 -7.94 -52.85
C ARG A 17 1.36 -7.08 -51.62
N ASN A 18 0.38 -7.36 -50.78
CA ASN A 18 0.30 -6.93 -49.41
C ASN A 18 1.53 -7.42 -48.66
N GLN A 19 2.45 -6.56 -48.37
CA GLN A 19 3.50 -6.79 -47.37
C GLN A 19 3.03 -6.18 -46.04
N SER A 20 2.67 -7.04 -45.13
CA SER A 20 2.54 -6.70 -43.71
C SER A 20 3.91 -6.37 -43.11
N PRO A 21 4.07 -5.27 -42.39
CA PRO A 21 5.32 -5.04 -41.66
C PRO A 21 5.32 -5.91 -40.41
N ASN A 22 6.20 -6.88 -40.38
CA ASN A 22 6.52 -7.70 -39.24
C ASN A 22 7.37 -6.86 -38.26
N SER A 23 6.72 -6.19 -37.29
CA SER A 23 7.44 -5.47 -36.24
C SER A 23 7.63 -6.38 -35.02
N ASN A 24 8.58 -7.32 -35.12
CA ASN A 24 9.19 -7.94 -33.96
C ASN A 24 10.17 -6.94 -33.29
N GLY A 25 9.64 -5.88 -32.70
CA GLY A 25 10.39 -5.00 -31.83
C GLY A 25 10.46 -5.63 -30.44
N LYS A 26 11.63 -6.15 -30.05
CA LYS A 26 11.93 -6.46 -28.64
C LYS A 26 11.69 -5.21 -27.81
N PRO A 27 11.05 -5.31 -26.60
CA PRO A 27 10.93 -4.18 -25.71
C PRO A 27 12.33 -3.72 -25.31
N GLY A 28 12.68 -2.47 -25.61
CA GLY A 28 13.94 -1.87 -25.20
C GLY A 28 14.01 -1.78 -23.69
N ALA A 29 15.07 -2.29 -23.09
CA ALA A 29 15.38 -2.11 -21.69
C ALA A 29 15.66 -0.63 -21.42
N ALA A 30 15.06 -0.09 -20.35
CA ALA A 30 15.37 1.27 -19.88
C ALA A 30 16.85 1.35 -19.44
N PRO A 31 17.51 2.52 -19.55
CA PRO A 31 18.95 2.66 -19.28
C PRO A 31 19.41 2.29 -17.88
N ASN A 32 18.52 1.98 -16.94
CA ASN A 32 18.83 1.65 -15.54
C ASN A 32 18.41 0.22 -15.14
N GLY A 33 18.24 -0.69 -16.09
CA GLY A 33 18.01 -2.12 -15.78
C GLY A 33 16.69 -2.46 -15.05
N ARG A 34 15.76 -1.51 -14.90
CA ARG A 34 14.42 -1.77 -14.39
C ARG A 34 13.51 -2.21 -15.55
N PRO A 35 12.74 -3.29 -15.42
CA PRO A 35 11.80 -3.67 -16.46
C PRO A 35 10.80 -2.52 -16.67
N ALA A 36 10.60 -2.13 -17.92
CA ALA A 36 9.63 -1.11 -18.28
C ALA A 36 8.22 -1.60 -17.86
N VAL A 37 7.56 -0.84 -17.01
CA VAL A 37 6.16 -1.10 -16.65
C VAL A 37 5.34 -0.99 -17.94
N ARG A 38 4.78 -2.11 -18.37
CA ARG A 38 3.93 -2.18 -19.56
C ARG A 38 2.66 -1.38 -19.29
N GLN A 39 2.58 -0.15 -19.81
CA GLN A 39 1.34 0.61 -19.74
C GLN A 39 0.31 -0.04 -20.65
N MET A 40 -0.83 -0.44 -20.10
CA MET A 40 -1.95 -0.90 -20.90
C MET A 40 -2.48 0.21 -21.82
N PRO A 41 -2.88 -0.12 -23.07
CA PRO A 41 -3.55 0.85 -23.95
C PRO A 41 -4.77 1.44 -23.24
N LYS A 42 -5.03 2.74 -23.43
CA LYS A 42 -6.16 3.46 -22.79
C LYS A 42 -7.54 2.84 -23.06
N GLU A 43 -7.70 2.13 -24.18
CA GLU A 43 -8.94 1.41 -24.51
C GLU A 43 -9.09 0.09 -23.73
N ALA A 44 -7.99 -0.60 -23.43
CA ALA A 44 -8.02 -1.81 -22.58
C ALA A 44 -8.37 -1.47 -21.13
N GLN A 45 -8.04 -0.26 -20.65
CA GLN A 45 -8.38 0.21 -19.31
C GLN A 45 -9.88 0.41 -19.09
N LYS A 46 -10.68 0.69 -20.15
CA LYS A 46 -12.12 0.91 -20.02
C LYS A 46 -12.94 -0.37 -19.89
N ASN A 47 -12.43 -1.51 -20.33
CA ASN A 47 -13.15 -2.79 -20.40
C ASN A 47 -12.56 -3.91 -19.53
N ALA A 48 -11.49 -3.65 -18.77
CA ALA A 48 -10.92 -4.66 -17.93
C ALA A 48 -11.78 -4.90 -16.69
N LYS A 49 -12.11 -6.15 -16.43
CA LYS A 49 -12.92 -6.60 -15.28
C LYS A 49 -12.10 -6.69 -13.97
N TYR A 50 -10.92 -6.08 -13.93
CA TYR A 50 -10.00 -6.19 -12.81
C TYR A 50 -10.12 -4.97 -11.88
N THR A 51 -9.86 -5.19 -10.60
CA THR A 51 -9.88 -4.19 -9.53
C THR A 51 -9.06 -2.93 -9.86
N GLU A 52 -7.95 -3.08 -10.57
CA GLU A 52 -7.05 -2.00 -10.99
C GLU A 52 -7.72 -0.91 -11.84
N ASN A 53 -8.86 -1.20 -12.46
CA ASN A 53 -9.55 -0.23 -13.31
C ASN A 53 -10.53 0.68 -12.57
N TRP A 54 -11.09 0.21 -11.47
CA TRP A 54 -11.97 1.02 -10.64
C TRP A 54 -11.25 1.62 -9.43
N LEU A 55 -10.15 1.01 -8.96
CA LEU A 55 -9.30 1.56 -7.92
C LEU A 55 -8.41 2.66 -8.52
N PRO A 56 -8.62 3.93 -8.18
CA PRO A 56 -7.87 5.04 -8.78
C PRO A 56 -6.46 5.18 -8.18
N LEU A 57 -5.81 4.08 -7.83
CA LEU A 57 -4.49 4.03 -7.24
C LEU A 57 -3.43 3.82 -8.33
N LYS A 58 -2.40 4.67 -8.34
CA LYS A 58 -1.29 4.61 -9.27
C LYS A 58 -0.03 3.99 -8.67
N ALA A 59 0.32 4.38 -7.46
CA ALA A 59 1.52 3.90 -6.76
C ALA A 59 1.45 4.20 -5.26
N ILE A 60 2.22 3.44 -4.48
CA ILE A 60 2.50 3.71 -3.06
C ILE A 60 4.01 3.79 -2.90
N SER A 61 4.52 4.91 -2.41
CA SER A 61 5.94 5.09 -2.12
C SER A 61 6.17 6.15 -1.04
N ASN A 62 7.15 5.92 -0.18
CA ASN A 62 7.55 6.84 0.90
C ASN A 62 6.39 7.25 1.82
N GLY A 63 5.47 6.32 2.13
CA GLY A 63 4.30 6.60 2.97
C GLY A 63 3.26 7.50 2.30
N ILE A 64 3.25 7.54 0.98
CA ILE A 64 2.32 8.34 0.18
C ILE A 64 1.68 7.44 -0.88
N MET A 65 0.35 7.50 -0.98
CA MET A 65 -0.41 6.93 -2.09
C MET A 65 -0.63 8.00 -3.16
N TYR A 66 -0.37 7.65 -4.40
CA TYR A 66 -0.59 8.50 -5.58
C TYR A 66 -1.81 7.98 -6.34
N ASN A 67 -2.79 8.84 -6.56
CA ASN A 67 -3.95 8.46 -7.36
C ASN A 67 -3.84 8.90 -8.83
N ASN A 68 -4.78 8.44 -9.66
CA ASN A 68 -4.82 8.79 -11.08
C ASN A 68 -5.20 10.27 -11.34
N LYS A 69 -5.67 11.01 -10.31
CA LYS A 69 -6.07 12.41 -10.37
C LYS A 69 -4.94 13.36 -9.93
N SER A 70 -3.70 12.86 -9.82
CA SER A 70 -2.54 13.61 -9.32
C SER A 70 -2.70 14.12 -7.89
N GLU A 71 -3.51 13.45 -7.08
CA GLU A 71 -3.61 13.71 -5.64
C GLU A 71 -2.70 12.74 -4.90
N MET A 72 -2.13 13.23 -3.83
CA MET A 72 -1.32 12.47 -2.88
C MET A 72 -2.16 12.24 -1.62
N ILE A 73 -2.18 11.00 -1.13
CA ILE A 73 -2.86 10.62 0.10
C ILE A 73 -1.77 10.10 1.05
N THR A 74 -1.69 10.67 2.22
CA THR A 74 -0.78 10.28 3.29
C THR A 74 -1.45 10.50 4.63
N GLY A 75 -0.77 10.18 5.71
CA GLY A 75 -1.29 10.44 7.03
C GLY A 75 -0.37 10.01 8.14
N VAL A 76 -0.95 9.86 9.30
CA VAL A 76 -0.24 9.46 10.50
C VAL A 76 -0.85 8.19 11.07
N LYS A 77 0.01 7.33 11.59
CA LYS A 77 -0.32 6.22 12.47
C LYS A 77 -0.23 6.74 13.90
N ILE A 78 -1.30 6.57 14.67
CA ILE A 78 -1.38 7.02 16.05
C ILE A 78 -1.16 5.83 16.96
N GLN A 79 -0.25 5.96 17.91
CA GLN A 79 -0.04 4.98 18.96
C GLN A 79 -1.17 5.09 20.00
N PRO A 80 -1.96 4.04 20.22
CA PRO A 80 -3.06 4.10 21.18
C PRO A 80 -2.56 4.29 22.62
N ARG A 81 -3.33 4.99 23.42
CA ARG A 81 -3.08 5.17 24.85
C ARG A 81 -4.29 4.71 25.64
N ASN A 82 -4.08 3.84 26.61
CA ASN A 82 -5.15 3.43 27.52
C ASN A 82 -5.42 4.55 28.54
N ILE A 83 -6.55 5.23 28.40
CA ILE A 83 -6.94 6.33 29.30
C ILE A 83 -7.54 5.82 30.62
N PHE A 84 -8.01 4.58 30.69
CA PHE A 84 -8.65 4.02 31.89
C PHE A 84 -7.68 3.65 33.00
N ILE A 85 -6.38 3.63 32.74
CA ILE A 85 -5.33 3.43 33.74
C ILE A 85 -4.78 4.75 34.31
N LEU A 86 -5.27 5.89 33.79
CA LEU A 86 -4.86 7.22 34.23
C LEU A 86 -5.71 7.68 35.41
N ASP A 87 -5.14 8.59 36.20
CA ASP A 87 -5.93 9.35 37.17
C ASP A 87 -6.90 10.30 36.45
N GLN A 88 -7.94 10.76 37.13
CA GLN A 88 -9.00 11.58 36.54
C GLN A 88 -8.45 12.86 35.88
N ALA A 89 -7.52 13.55 36.50
CA ALA A 89 -6.97 14.78 35.95
C ALA A 89 -6.16 14.55 34.67
N SER A 90 -5.38 13.45 34.63
CA SER A 90 -4.62 13.04 33.45
C SER A 90 -5.53 12.58 32.32
N MET A 91 -6.63 11.91 32.61
CA MET A 91 -7.63 11.51 31.63
C MET A 91 -8.32 12.74 31.03
N ASP A 92 -8.78 13.68 31.87
CA ASP A 92 -9.44 14.92 31.43
C ASP A 92 -8.49 15.75 30.53
N ASN A 93 -7.22 15.87 30.92
CA ASN A 93 -6.20 16.57 30.12
C ASN A 93 -5.98 15.88 28.76
N ALA A 94 -5.97 14.55 28.70
CA ALA A 94 -5.83 13.82 27.44
C ALA A 94 -7.05 14.04 26.52
N LEU A 95 -8.25 14.04 27.08
CA LEU A 95 -9.50 14.31 26.33
C LEU A 95 -9.55 15.75 25.81
N ILE A 96 -9.20 16.73 26.65
CA ILE A 96 -9.12 18.15 26.26
C ILE A 96 -8.04 18.32 25.18
N GLY A 97 -6.89 17.68 25.31
CA GLY A 97 -5.82 17.70 24.32
C GLY A 97 -6.28 17.17 22.97
N LEU A 98 -7.01 16.04 22.96
CA LEU A 98 -7.56 15.46 21.75
C LEU A 98 -8.64 16.35 21.12
N MET A 99 -9.51 16.94 21.92
CA MET A 99 -10.51 17.90 21.43
C MET A 99 -9.84 19.11 20.78
N ASN A 100 -8.81 19.67 21.41
CA ASN A 100 -8.04 20.77 20.87
C ASN A 100 -7.34 20.38 19.57
N PHE A 101 -6.78 19.18 19.49
CA PHE A 101 -6.20 18.65 18.25
C PHE A 101 -7.22 18.66 17.11
N TYR A 102 -8.42 18.10 17.30
CA TYR A 102 -9.45 18.09 16.27
C TYR A 102 -9.88 19.50 15.83
N ASN A 103 -9.91 20.45 16.74
CA ASN A 103 -10.21 21.86 16.43
C ASN A 103 -9.12 22.53 15.56
N THR A 104 -7.92 21.96 15.46
CA THR A 104 -6.84 22.48 14.59
C THR A 104 -6.90 21.95 13.17
N LEU A 105 -7.76 20.96 12.87
CA LEU A 105 -7.90 20.37 11.56
C LEU A 105 -8.87 21.21 10.71
N ASP A 106 -8.33 21.93 9.73
CA ASP A 106 -9.05 22.80 8.79
C ASP A 106 -9.22 22.19 7.39
N PHE A 107 -9.03 20.88 7.26
CA PHE A 107 -9.09 20.13 6.00
C PHE A 107 -9.82 18.80 6.17
N GLU A 108 -10.23 18.21 5.06
CA GLU A 108 -10.85 16.87 5.04
C GLU A 108 -9.83 15.79 5.42
N PHE A 109 -10.23 14.91 6.32
CA PHE A 109 -9.44 13.78 6.75
C PHE A 109 -10.32 12.53 6.94
N TRP A 110 -9.68 11.37 6.94
CA TRP A 110 -10.30 10.08 7.27
C TRP A 110 -9.68 9.53 8.54
N LEU A 111 -10.52 9.30 9.56
CA LEU A 111 -10.13 8.51 10.71
C LEU A 111 -10.37 7.04 10.37
N ILE A 112 -9.29 6.26 10.34
CA ILE A 112 -9.33 4.85 10.00
C ILE A 112 -8.91 4.05 11.21
N VAL A 113 -9.74 3.06 11.55
CA VAL A 113 -9.45 2.03 12.54
C VAL A 113 -9.36 0.73 11.77
N ALA A 114 -8.20 0.10 11.79
CA ALA A 114 -7.92 -1.07 10.98
C ALA A 114 -7.26 -2.16 11.81
N ASP A 115 -7.67 -3.40 11.59
CA ASP A 115 -7.08 -4.56 12.24
C ASP A 115 -5.84 -5.02 11.45
N ARG A 116 -4.75 -5.21 12.17
CA ARG A 116 -3.52 -5.81 11.66
C ARG A 116 -3.35 -7.18 12.26
N PRO A 117 -3.20 -8.22 11.45
CA PRO A 117 -2.83 -9.54 11.95
C PRO A 117 -1.50 -9.48 12.71
N VAL A 118 -1.49 -10.05 13.89
CA VAL A 118 -0.27 -10.11 14.71
C VAL A 118 0.69 -11.11 14.09
N ASP A 119 1.88 -10.65 13.69
CA ASP A 119 2.98 -11.51 13.24
C ASP A 119 3.97 -11.74 14.37
N ILE A 120 3.91 -12.91 14.97
CA ILE A 120 4.79 -13.34 16.04
C ILE A 120 5.82 -14.40 15.58
N THR A 121 5.99 -14.59 14.26
CA THR A 121 6.87 -15.61 13.71
C THR A 121 8.31 -15.43 14.19
N VAL A 122 8.81 -14.19 14.24
CA VAL A 122 10.14 -13.87 14.75
C VAL A 122 10.26 -14.24 16.22
N TYR A 123 9.28 -13.84 17.04
CA TYR A 123 9.24 -14.15 18.47
C TYR A 123 9.19 -15.67 18.73
N GLN A 124 8.38 -16.40 17.99
CA GLN A 124 8.34 -17.87 18.07
C GLN A 124 9.68 -18.49 17.73
N THR A 125 10.37 -17.98 16.71
CA THR A 125 11.71 -18.46 16.33
C THR A 125 12.73 -18.20 17.44
N GLU A 126 12.69 -17.03 18.07
CA GLU A 126 13.56 -16.68 19.20
C GLU A 126 13.30 -17.59 20.42
N LEU A 127 12.04 -17.84 20.76
CA LEU A 127 11.68 -18.78 21.81
C LEU A 127 12.15 -20.20 21.52
N GLN A 128 12.06 -20.67 20.27
CA GLN A 128 12.55 -21.98 19.87
C GLN A 128 14.09 -22.08 20.03
N ILE A 129 14.82 -21.03 19.63
CA ILE A 129 16.25 -20.96 19.82
C ILE A 129 16.62 -20.97 21.30
N LEU A 130 15.90 -20.19 22.13
CA LEU A 130 16.11 -20.12 23.57
C LEU A 130 15.82 -21.47 24.25
N TYR A 131 14.73 -22.13 23.86
CA TYR A 131 14.38 -23.47 24.35
C TYR A 131 15.51 -24.47 24.09
N ASN A 132 16.09 -24.46 22.89
CA ASN A 132 17.15 -25.38 22.52
C ASN A 132 18.47 -25.10 23.27
N LYS A 133 18.74 -23.83 23.62
CA LYS A 133 19.94 -23.42 24.37
C LYS A 133 19.83 -23.64 25.88
N THR A 134 18.61 -23.66 26.42
CA THR A 134 18.37 -23.74 27.86
C THR A 134 18.47 -25.18 28.34
N GLN A 135 19.27 -25.45 29.38
CA GLN A 135 19.40 -26.79 29.99
C GLN A 135 18.47 -26.98 31.20
N ASP A 136 18.10 -25.88 31.90
CA ASP A 136 17.21 -25.94 33.06
C ASP A 136 15.80 -26.32 32.65
N GLN A 137 15.32 -27.44 33.17
CA GLN A 137 13.99 -27.97 32.87
C GLN A 137 12.85 -27.04 33.31
N ARG A 138 13.01 -26.27 34.38
CA ARG A 138 12.00 -25.32 34.86
C ARG A 138 11.83 -24.17 33.89
N VAL A 139 12.97 -23.61 33.42
CA VAL A 139 12.99 -22.54 32.43
C VAL A 139 12.45 -23.05 31.08
N ARG A 140 12.84 -24.24 30.64
CA ARG A 140 12.30 -24.86 29.41
C ARG A 140 10.78 -25.00 29.45
N LYS A 141 10.23 -25.37 30.61
CA LYS A 141 8.77 -25.47 30.78
C LYS A 141 8.07 -24.14 30.58
N ILE A 142 8.63 -23.05 31.11
CA ILE A 142 8.10 -21.68 30.92
C ILE A 142 8.15 -21.28 29.46
N ILE A 143 9.29 -21.49 28.79
CA ILE A 143 9.46 -21.19 27.36
C ILE A 143 8.45 -21.98 26.52
N ALA A 144 8.26 -23.29 26.82
CA ALA A 144 7.28 -24.11 26.12
C ALA A 144 5.83 -23.61 26.30
N GLN A 145 5.47 -23.10 27.48
CA GLN A 145 4.18 -22.47 27.72
C GLN A 145 4.00 -21.19 26.91
N ASP A 146 5.04 -20.37 26.78
CA ASP A 146 4.98 -19.15 25.98
C ASP A 146 4.92 -19.45 24.48
N MET A 147 5.63 -20.47 24.00
CA MET A 147 5.47 -20.98 22.64
C MET A 147 4.03 -21.43 22.36
N GLN A 148 3.41 -22.14 23.31
CA GLN A 148 2.03 -22.60 23.19
C GLN A 148 1.02 -21.43 23.12
N LYS A 149 1.26 -20.35 23.89
CA LYS A 149 0.47 -19.10 23.74
C LYS A 149 0.65 -18.48 22.38
N GLY A 150 1.87 -18.46 21.85
CA GLY A 150 2.15 -17.95 20.51
C GLY A 150 1.42 -18.75 19.43
N ASP A 151 1.41 -20.08 19.52
CA ASP A 151 0.63 -20.92 18.61
C ASP A 151 -0.88 -20.61 18.69
N TYR A 152 -1.38 -20.32 19.90
CA TYR A 152 -2.75 -19.87 20.06
C TYR A 152 -3.04 -18.56 19.30
N PHE A 153 -2.15 -17.56 19.35
CA PHE A 153 -2.31 -16.31 18.60
C PHE A 153 -2.34 -16.54 17.10
N ILE A 154 -1.46 -17.40 16.58
CA ILE A 154 -1.42 -17.73 15.15
C ILE A 154 -2.69 -18.44 14.70
N ASN A 155 -3.14 -19.44 15.47
CA ASN A 155 -4.26 -20.30 15.10
C ASN A 155 -5.64 -19.61 15.28
N ASN A 156 -5.73 -18.54 16.07
CA ASN A 156 -6.99 -17.83 16.34
C ASN A 156 -7.05 -16.46 15.65
N ASP A 157 -6.19 -16.20 14.66
CA ASP A 157 -6.21 -14.96 13.89
C ASP A 157 -6.28 -13.70 14.75
N VAL A 158 -5.47 -13.68 15.83
CA VAL A 158 -5.43 -12.53 16.72
C VAL A 158 -4.95 -11.31 15.96
N VAL A 159 -5.70 -10.22 16.09
CA VAL A 159 -5.42 -8.95 15.43
C VAL A 159 -5.08 -7.88 16.47
N ASP A 160 -4.25 -6.93 16.08
CA ASP A 160 -4.01 -5.68 16.79
C ASP A 160 -4.71 -4.54 16.06
N THR A 161 -5.40 -3.70 16.80
CA THR A 161 -6.16 -2.59 16.22
C THR A 161 -5.28 -1.36 16.12
N GLU A 162 -5.12 -0.85 14.93
CA GLU A 162 -4.30 0.31 14.60
C GLU A 162 -5.15 1.50 14.19
N TYR A 163 -4.68 2.71 14.51
CA TYR A 163 -5.40 3.97 14.34
C TYR A 163 -4.64 4.89 13.39
N PHE A 164 -5.35 5.40 12.37
CA PHE A 164 -4.75 6.27 11.35
C PHE A 164 -5.61 7.50 11.12
N ILE A 165 -4.96 8.62 10.83
CA ILE A 165 -5.59 9.79 10.24
C ILE A 165 -4.95 10.00 8.87
N LEU A 166 -5.74 9.82 7.81
CA LEU A 166 -5.31 10.05 6.43
C LEU A 166 -5.94 11.33 5.89
N PHE A 167 -5.23 12.00 5.00
CA PHE A 167 -5.73 13.16 4.28
C PHE A 167 -5.17 13.19 2.86
N LYS A 168 -5.81 13.97 1.99
CA LYS A 168 -5.38 14.16 0.60
C LYS A 168 -4.87 15.56 0.36
N GLU A 169 -3.88 15.70 -0.51
CA GLU A 169 -3.33 16.98 -0.94
C GLU A 169 -2.74 16.87 -2.35
N LYS A 170 -2.75 17.98 -3.10
CA LYS A 170 -2.14 18.04 -4.43
C LYS A 170 -0.74 18.64 -4.41
N ASN A 171 -0.49 19.53 -3.47
CA ASN A 171 0.79 20.20 -3.32
C ASN A 171 1.65 19.46 -2.28
N LYS A 172 2.84 19.03 -2.67
CA LYS A 172 3.74 18.27 -1.79
C LYS A 172 4.19 19.07 -0.57
N GLU A 173 4.51 20.34 -0.72
CA GLU A 173 4.95 21.18 0.38
C GLU A 173 3.83 21.37 1.42
N MET A 174 2.60 21.60 0.95
CA MET A 174 1.42 21.70 1.80
C MET A 174 1.14 20.39 2.52
N MET A 175 1.28 19.27 1.82
CA MET A 175 1.14 17.92 2.40
C MET A 175 2.13 17.72 3.55
N GLU A 176 3.41 18.00 3.33
CA GLU A 176 4.45 17.87 4.35
C GLU A 176 4.23 18.80 5.54
N LYS A 177 3.74 20.03 5.29
CA LYS A 177 3.39 20.98 6.35
C LYS A 177 2.23 20.44 7.19
N LYS A 178 1.15 20.00 6.56
CA LYS A 178 -0.01 19.39 7.25
C LYS A 178 0.42 18.18 8.08
N LEU A 179 1.23 17.30 7.50
CA LEU A 179 1.73 16.11 8.19
C LEU A 179 2.50 16.45 9.46
N ARG A 180 3.44 17.42 9.39
CA ARG A 180 4.18 17.87 10.56
C ARG A 180 3.25 18.50 11.60
N ASN A 181 2.28 19.31 11.17
CA ASN A 181 1.32 19.93 12.09
C ASN A 181 0.48 18.88 12.82
N ILE A 182 -0.02 17.85 12.13
CA ILE A 182 -0.77 16.76 12.75
C ILE A 182 0.09 16.05 13.81
N ILE A 183 1.32 15.67 13.47
CA ILE A 183 2.22 14.98 14.40
C ILE A 183 2.50 15.85 15.65
N ASN A 184 2.82 17.12 15.45
CA ASN A 184 3.11 18.03 16.55
C ASN A 184 1.89 18.26 17.45
N ASN A 185 0.70 18.47 16.87
CA ASN A 185 -0.51 18.71 17.64
C ASN A 185 -0.97 17.45 18.40
N LEU A 186 -0.79 16.26 17.82
CA LEU A 186 -1.02 14.99 18.53
C LEU A 186 -0.02 14.82 19.69
N ALA A 187 1.25 15.19 19.51
CA ALA A 187 2.24 15.15 20.59
C ALA A 187 1.87 16.09 21.73
N VAL A 188 1.36 17.29 21.43
CA VAL A 188 0.83 18.22 22.44
C VAL A 188 -0.37 17.63 23.19
N ALA A 189 -1.21 16.85 22.49
CA ALA A 189 -2.32 16.12 23.10
C ALA A 189 -1.87 14.87 23.90
N GLY A 190 -0.58 14.60 23.97
CA GLY A 190 -0.01 13.44 24.68
C GLY A 190 -0.16 12.11 23.92
N LEU A 191 -0.35 12.17 22.59
CA LEU A 191 -0.41 11.04 21.71
C LEU A 191 0.82 10.99 20.80
N ASN A 192 1.47 9.83 20.74
CA ASN A 192 2.56 9.62 19.80
C ASN A 192 2.00 9.28 18.42
N ALA A 193 2.52 9.93 17.40
CA ALA A 193 2.15 9.66 16.02
C ALA A 193 3.39 9.67 15.11
N SER A 194 3.37 8.86 14.09
CA SER A 194 4.39 8.80 13.04
C SER A 194 3.74 8.81 11.66
N GLN A 195 4.48 9.22 10.65
CA GLN A 195 3.99 9.09 9.27
C GLN A 195 3.68 7.63 8.95
N THR A 196 2.60 7.39 8.21
CA THR A 196 2.26 6.06 7.69
C THR A 196 3.38 5.51 6.81
N SER A 197 3.68 4.22 6.98
CA SER A 197 4.59 3.48 6.10
C SER A 197 3.89 3.02 4.82
N ASN A 198 4.66 2.51 3.86
CA ASN A 198 4.07 1.87 2.68
C ASN A 198 3.23 0.64 3.05
N ASP A 199 3.66 -0.10 4.06
CA ASP A 199 2.98 -1.32 4.50
C ASP A 199 1.69 -1.00 5.26
N ASP A 200 1.66 0.09 6.04
CA ASP A 200 0.43 0.57 6.67
C ASP A 200 -0.61 0.94 5.61
N LEU A 201 -0.20 1.68 4.57
CA LEU A 201 -1.11 2.08 3.50
C LEU A 201 -1.61 0.89 2.68
N ARG A 202 -0.76 -0.10 2.41
CA ARG A 202 -1.17 -1.35 1.74
C ARG A 202 -2.15 -2.14 2.59
N MET A 203 -1.88 -2.29 3.87
CA MET A 203 -2.77 -2.98 4.81
C MET A 203 -4.14 -2.31 4.89
N ILE A 204 -4.19 -0.98 4.96
CA ILE A 204 -5.46 -0.24 4.96
C ILE A 204 -6.26 -0.55 3.68
N ILE A 205 -5.61 -0.51 2.51
CA ILE A 205 -6.28 -0.82 1.24
C ILE A 205 -6.75 -2.27 1.21
N ASP A 206 -5.91 -3.20 1.65
CA ASP A 206 -6.24 -4.63 1.70
C ASP A 206 -7.45 -4.89 2.59
N ASN A 207 -7.51 -4.28 3.77
CA ASN A 207 -8.66 -4.38 4.66
C ASN A 207 -9.96 -3.85 4.01
N PHE A 208 -9.88 -2.75 3.26
CA PHE A 208 -11.04 -2.21 2.54
C PHE A 208 -11.48 -3.11 1.38
N LEU A 209 -10.54 -3.69 0.65
CA LEU A 209 -10.84 -4.50 -0.53
C LEU A 209 -11.25 -5.94 -0.19
N ASN A 210 -10.64 -6.50 0.85
CA ASN A 210 -10.75 -7.91 1.19
C ASN A 210 -11.45 -8.14 2.54
N GLY A 211 -11.98 -7.10 3.19
CA GLY A 211 -12.70 -7.19 4.46
C GLY A 211 -11.84 -7.65 5.64
N GLY A 212 -10.52 -7.42 5.59
CA GLY A 212 -9.57 -7.84 6.62
C GLY A 212 -9.37 -9.36 6.71
N GLN A 213 -9.89 -10.13 5.77
CA GLN A 213 -9.70 -11.58 5.77
C GLN A 213 -8.26 -11.93 5.40
N LYS A 214 -7.59 -12.67 6.27
CA LYS A 214 -6.35 -13.35 5.89
C LYS A 214 -6.68 -14.42 4.85
N TYR A 215 -6.13 -14.29 3.66
CA TYR A 215 -6.02 -15.42 2.77
C TYR A 215 -4.97 -16.36 3.34
N SER A 216 -5.42 -17.36 4.11
CA SER A 216 -4.58 -18.39 4.74
C SER A 216 -3.99 -19.39 3.75
N SER A 217 -3.90 -19.04 2.50
CA SER A 217 -3.28 -19.90 1.49
C SER A 217 -2.65 -19.00 0.47
N GLY A 218 -1.35 -19.02 0.39
CA GLY A 218 -0.47 -18.56 -0.68
C GLY A 218 -1.07 -18.23 -2.04
N GLY A 219 -2.13 -17.46 -2.05
CA GLY A 219 -2.69 -16.86 -3.24
C GLY A 219 -1.71 -15.81 -3.72
N VAL A 220 -0.81 -16.22 -4.59
CA VAL A 220 0.03 -15.35 -5.39
C VAL A 220 -0.90 -14.37 -6.05
N MET A 221 -0.86 -13.10 -5.61
CA MET A 221 -1.37 -12.04 -6.45
C MET A 221 -0.64 -12.14 -7.79
N PRO A 222 -1.33 -12.28 -8.92
CA PRO A 222 -0.64 -12.24 -10.20
C PRO A 222 -0.02 -10.86 -10.36
N VAL A 223 1.31 -10.87 -10.57
CA VAL A 223 2.16 -9.71 -10.81
C VAL A 223 1.79 -9.06 -12.15
#